data_6cf8f4c13c4e0266422c5b501a690c8b
#
_entry.id   6cf8f4c13c4e0266422c5b501a690c8b
#
_cell.length_a   1.000
_cell.length_b   1.000
_cell.length_c   1.000
_cell.angle_alpha   90.00
_cell.angle_beta   90.00
_cell.angle_gamma   90.00
#
_symmetry.space_group_name_H-M   'P 1'
#
loop_
_entity.id
_entity.type
_entity.pdbx_description
1 polymer ?
#
loop_
_entity_poly.entity_id
_entity_poly.type
_entity_poly.pdbx_seq_one_letter_code
_entity_poly.pdbx_strand_id
1 'polypeptide(L)'
;MTAKLAVWACAAAVALSAIELPGLRQPVRVVWDSNSIPHIFAQNDADAMTALGYVHARHRFFQMDLLRRQASGTSAELLGPAALPADIRARTLGLRRAAEASWEAHGAAMRALLEAYARGVNAWLRETGSLPPEYAVLRLTRASIPEWTPVDSLVIAKALAFQLSFDAELDIALTLGLAAAQRAGQRKGFDGTVLFSEDLMRSAPFDPTVSIPGYLPPQARSALRQASADYRLPNLAATLRAETLELARQYLDQARQAPLFEGTLGPRGASNWWAVSGRLTATGFPMLASDPHLSLTAPPVWYEAHLVVAADPERGPMNVAGVTLPGVPGVILGCNERLCWGATVNPLDVTDVYEERLVLDPSTLRPRATIFEDREEPLIVIPQRYRVNRAASGATDDLIEASVGPFEGGLTFIVPRRNNGPIVSVEVRGLALIGLSVQYAGWGPTREPQTFLEFARAGNVVEFGQALRWFTFGSQNWACVDADGNIAYFTSGELPLREDLETLGRPDGAPPWMIRDGTHRFRNEWLPVRTRQPGQALPYEILPRDEMPHVYNPPEGFVVNANNDPVGVTLGNDPLGWRRATGAFTT
;
A
#
# COMPACT_ATOMS: atom_id res chain seq x y z
N MET A 1 -42.20 -16.43 -3.52
CA MET A 1 -42.33 -15.49 -4.67
C MET A 1 -40.93 -15.20 -5.16
N THR A 2 -40.53 -15.83 -6.25
CA THR A 2 -39.20 -15.72 -6.86
C THR A 2 -39.03 -14.36 -7.53
N ALA A 3 -38.24 -13.47 -6.92
CA ALA A 3 -37.82 -12.23 -7.56
C ALA A 3 -36.83 -12.56 -8.67
N LYS A 4 -37.28 -12.47 -9.93
CA LYS A 4 -36.43 -12.52 -11.09
C LYS A 4 -35.60 -11.24 -11.14
N LEU A 5 -34.30 -11.34 -10.87
CA LEU A 5 -33.32 -10.31 -11.21
C LEU A 5 -33.43 -10.02 -12.72
N ALA A 6 -33.78 -8.79 -13.04
CA ALA A 6 -33.83 -8.31 -14.41
C ALA A 6 -32.41 -8.27 -14.97
N VAL A 7 -32.07 -9.27 -15.78
CA VAL A 7 -30.90 -9.23 -16.65
C VAL A 7 -31.10 -8.08 -17.62
N TRP A 8 -30.27 -7.06 -17.53
CA TRP A 8 -30.21 -5.95 -18.49
C TRP A 8 -29.78 -6.48 -19.84
N ALA A 9 -30.76 -6.82 -20.68
CA ALA A 9 -30.52 -7.08 -22.10
C ALA A 9 -30.51 -5.74 -22.83
N CYS A 10 -29.38 -5.07 -22.87
CA CYS A 10 -29.20 -3.91 -23.75
C CYS A 10 -28.80 -4.41 -25.13
N ALA A 11 -29.79 -4.56 -26.02
CA ALA A 11 -29.58 -4.87 -27.43
C ALA A 11 -29.38 -3.57 -28.22
N ALA A 12 -28.18 -2.99 -28.13
CA ALA A 12 -27.71 -2.06 -29.15
C ALA A 12 -26.76 -2.84 -30.08
N ALA A 13 -27.08 -2.93 -31.36
CA ALA A 13 -26.22 -3.54 -32.35
C ALA A 13 -24.98 -2.66 -32.59
N VAL A 14 -23.91 -2.92 -31.82
CA VAL A 14 -22.60 -2.36 -32.07
C VAL A 14 -21.88 -3.28 -33.07
N ALA A 15 -21.29 -2.67 -34.11
CA ALA A 15 -20.46 -3.40 -35.06
C ALA A 15 -19.34 -4.13 -34.31
N LEU A 16 -19.44 -5.48 -34.28
CA LEU A 16 -18.44 -6.34 -33.68
C LEU A 16 -17.23 -6.40 -34.63
N SER A 17 -16.19 -5.63 -34.32
CA SER A 17 -14.88 -5.90 -34.90
C SER A 17 -14.23 -7.03 -34.08
N ALA A 18 -14.03 -8.19 -34.71
CA ALA A 18 -13.29 -9.28 -34.09
C ALA A 18 -11.81 -8.90 -34.02
N ILE A 19 -11.23 -8.99 -32.83
CA ILE A 19 -9.79 -8.83 -32.58
C ILE A 19 -9.27 -10.21 -32.20
N GLU A 20 -8.25 -10.71 -32.90
CA GLU A 20 -7.58 -11.96 -32.54
C GLU A 20 -6.54 -11.67 -31.43
N LEU A 21 -6.82 -12.11 -30.22
CA LEU A 21 -5.87 -12.05 -29.12
C LEU A 21 -5.06 -13.36 -29.05
N PRO A 22 -3.73 -13.30 -29.12
CA PRO A 22 -2.90 -14.48 -29.02
C PRO A 22 -3.01 -15.14 -27.64
N GLY A 23 -3.07 -16.47 -27.62
CA GLY A 23 -3.06 -17.25 -26.38
C GLY A 23 -4.40 -17.38 -25.68
N LEU A 24 -5.51 -16.95 -26.28
CA LEU A 24 -6.86 -17.31 -25.82
C LEU A 24 -7.11 -18.82 -26.02
N ARG A 25 -7.68 -19.46 -25.01
CA ARG A 25 -8.15 -20.87 -25.08
C ARG A 25 -9.50 -20.98 -25.72
N GLN A 26 -10.35 -19.96 -25.52
CA GLN A 26 -11.72 -19.88 -26.00
C GLN A 26 -12.01 -18.43 -26.45
N PRO A 27 -12.96 -18.23 -27.39
CA PRO A 27 -13.36 -16.86 -27.77
C PRO A 27 -13.86 -16.03 -26.58
N VAL A 28 -13.45 -14.78 -26.54
CA VAL A 28 -13.92 -13.79 -25.58
C VAL A 28 -14.74 -12.74 -26.32
N ARG A 29 -15.88 -12.37 -25.74
CA ARG A 29 -16.70 -11.26 -26.24
C ARG A 29 -16.56 -10.07 -25.33
N VAL A 30 -16.20 -8.91 -25.90
CA VAL A 30 -16.18 -7.62 -25.17
C VAL A 30 -17.26 -6.73 -25.77
N VAL A 31 -18.14 -6.21 -24.91
CA VAL A 31 -19.23 -5.30 -25.30
C VAL A 31 -19.07 -4.04 -24.46
N TRP A 32 -19.12 -2.87 -25.10
CA TRP A 32 -19.15 -1.59 -24.39
C TRP A 32 -20.59 -1.09 -24.29
N ASP A 33 -20.98 -0.65 -23.11
CA ASP A 33 -22.28 0.00 -22.92
C ASP A 33 -22.25 1.48 -23.36
N SER A 34 -23.35 2.21 -23.16
CA SER A 34 -23.47 3.63 -23.50
C SER A 34 -22.51 4.54 -22.72
N ASN A 35 -21.97 4.09 -21.59
CA ASN A 35 -20.99 4.79 -20.77
C ASN A 35 -19.54 4.40 -21.09
N SER A 36 -19.36 3.57 -22.13
CA SER A 36 -18.07 3.01 -22.52
C SER A 36 -17.45 2.06 -21.49
N ILE A 37 -18.25 1.48 -20.63
CA ILE A 37 -17.82 0.44 -19.69
C ILE A 37 -17.72 -0.90 -20.43
N PRO A 38 -16.57 -1.59 -20.40
CA PRO A 38 -16.43 -2.89 -21.02
C PRO A 38 -17.06 -4.02 -20.19
N HIS A 39 -17.88 -4.82 -20.84
CA HIS A 39 -18.42 -6.09 -20.34
C HIS A 39 -17.67 -7.22 -21.04
N ILE A 40 -16.86 -7.96 -20.29
CA ILE A 40 -15.98 -9.03 -20.79
C ILE A 40 -16.61 -10.37 -20.45
N PHE A 41 -16.96 -11.16 -21.48
CA PHE A 41 -17.56 -12.48 -21.35
C PHE A 41 -16.55 -13.55 -21.82
N ALA A 42 -16.09 -14.39 -20.92
CA ALA A 42 -15.11 -15.44 -21.15
C ALA A 42 -15.59 -16.79 -20.62
N GLN A 43 -14.92 -17.88 -21.00
CA GLN A 43 -15.19 -19.23 -20.50
C GLN A 43 -14.31 -19.59 -19.29
N ASN A 44 -13.16 -18.95 -19.15
CA ASN A 44 -12.20 -19.18 -18.06
C ASN A 44 -11.50 -17.88 -17.64
N ASP A 45 -10.87 -17.90 -16.47
CA ASP A 45 -10.21 -16.74 -15.86
C ASP A 45 -9.05 -16.21 -16.71
N ALA A 46 -8.24 -17.10 -17.29
CA ALA A 46 -7.08 -16.69 -18.07
C ALA A 46 -7.48 -15.87 -19.29
N ASP A 47 -8.53 -16.28 -19.99
CA ASP A 47 -9.05 -15.56 -21.15
C ASP A 47 -9.68 -14.22 -20.73
N ALA A 48 -10.41 -14.19 -19.60
CA ALA A 48 -10.94 -12.94 -19.04
C ALA A 48 -9.82 -11.95 -18.70
N MET A 49 -8.73 -12.41 -18.05
CA MET A 49 -7.59 -11.55 -17.70
C MET A 49 -6.83 -11.09 -18.94
N THR A 50 -6.71 -11.93 -19.99
CA THR A 50 -6.10 -11.51 -21.26
C THR A 50 -6.92 -10.38 -21.91
N ALA A 51 -8.24 -10.50 -21.95
CA ALA A 51 -9.10 -9.47 -22.50
C ALA A 51 -9.07 -8.18 -21.66
N LEU A 52 -9.06 -8.29 -20.32
CA LEU A 52 -8.95 -7.14 -19.42
C LEU A 52 -7.62 -6.39 -19.63
N GLY A 53 -6.49 -7.11 -19.74
CA GLY A 53 -5.19 -6.52 -20.02
C GLY A 53 -5.15 -5.76 -21.35
N TYR A 54 -5.75 -6.32 -22.39
CA TYR A 54 -5.90 -5.65 -23.69
C TYR A 54 -6.74 -4.38 -23.60
N VAL A 55 -7.88 -4.44 -22.92
CA VAL A 55 -8.81 -3.30 -22.75
C VAL A 55 -8.17 -2.18 -21.94
N HIS A 56 -7.50 -2.52 -20.85
CA HIS A 56 -6.74 -1.54 -20.06
C HIS A 56 -5.67 -0.84 -20.90
N ALA A 57 -4.87 -1.61 -21.67
CA ALA A 57 -3.85 -1.03 -22.53
C ALA A 57 -4.46 -0.15 -23.62
N ARG A 58 -5.53 -0.58 -24.26
CA ARG A 58 -6.21 0.19 -25.30
C ARG A 58 -6.66 1.58 -24.83
N HIS A 59 -7.11 1.70 -23.59
CA HIS A 59 -7.70 2.93 -23.07
C HIS A 59 -6.76 3.73 -22.17
N ARG A 60 -5.75 3.09 -21.55
CA ARG A 60 -4.99 3.66 -20.43
C ARG A 60 -3.48 3.41 -20.50
N PHE A 61 -2.93 3.00 -21.64
CA PHE A 61 -1.54 2.51 -21.70
C PHE A 61 -0.51 3.53 -21.20
N PHE A 62 -0.64 4.82 -21.57
CA PHE A 62 0.29 5.84 -21.06
C PHE A 62 0.25 5.95 -19.53
N GLN A 63 -0.95 5.96 -18.94
CA GLN A 63 -1.11 5.96 -17.48
C GLN A 63 -0.48 4.71 -16.83
N MET A 64 -0.69 3.54 -17.43
CA MET A 64 -0.09 2.29 -16.96
C MET A 64 1.44 2.31 -17.05
N ASP A 65 2.00 2.75 -18.18
CA ASP A 65 3.46 2.82 -18.39
C ASP A 65 4.11 3.86 -17.47
N LEU A 66 3.47 5.01 -17.29
CA LEU A 66 3.96 6.03 -16.36
C LEU A 66 3.99 5.49 -14.91
N LEU A 67 2.90 4.86 -14.45
CA LEU A 67 2.80 4.36 -13.08
C LEU A 67 3.78 3.21 -12.81
N ARG A 68 3.94 2.24 -13.74
CA ARG A 68 4.96 1.18 -13.56
C ARG A 68 6.38 1.74 -13.52
N ARG A 69 6.66 2.80 -14.29
CA ARG A 69 7.98 3.46 -14.30
C ARG A 69 8.23 4.25 -13.02
N GLN A 70 7.26 4.98 -12.53
CA GLN A 70 7.33 5.67 -11.24
C GLN A 70 7.61 4.67 -10.10
N ALA A 71 6.85 3.58 -10.05
CA ALA A 71 7.01 2.54 -9.04
C ALA A 71 8.34 1.76 -9.16
N SER A 72 8.90 1.65 -10.37
CA SER A 72 10.16 0.96 -10.64
C SER A 72 11.39 1.87 -10.62
N GLY A 73 11.21 3.20 -10.52
CA GLY A 73 12.29 4.17 -10.60
C GLY A 73 12.93 4.25 -11.99
N THR A 74 12.10 4.35 -13.03
CA THR A 74 12.51 4.49 -14.44
C THR A 74 11.70 5.58 -15.17
N SER A 75 11.06 6.50 -14.43
CA SER A 75 10.24 7.56 -15.01
C SER A 75 11.07 8.60 -15.78
N ALA A 76 12.34 8.76 -15.45
CA ALA A 76 13.26 9.62 -16.20
C ALA A 76 13.51 9.12 -17.64
N GLU A 77 13.35 7.83 -17.91
CA GLU A 77 13.38 7.27 -19.27
C GLU A 77 12.18 7.74 -20.12
N LEU A 78 11.10 8.17 -19.46
CA LEU A 78 9.91 8.72 -20.10
C LEU A 78 9.94 10.25 -20.07
N LEU A 79 10.03 10.83 -18.87
CA LEU A 79 9.81 12.25 -18.61
C LEU A 79 11.09 13.12 -18.66
N GLY A 80 12.27 12.50 -18.80
CA GLY A 80 13.55 13.20 -18.85
C GLY A 80 14.20 13.46 -17.48
N PRO A 81 15.29 14.25 -17.47
CA PRO A 81 16.17 14.39 -16.29
C PRO A 81 15.48 14.93 -15.03
N ALA A 82 14.40 15.71 -15.18
CA ALA A 82 13.67 16.26 -14.04
C ALA A 82 13.03 15.17 -13.15
N ALA A 83 12.74 13.98 -13.69
CA ALA A 83 12.18 12.85 -12.95
C ALA A 83 13.26 11.99 -12.25
N LEU A 84 14.55 12.22 -12.50
CA LEU A 84 15.63 11.41 -11.94
C LEU A 84 15.66 11.39 -10.40
N PRO A 85 15.43 12.49 -9.67
CA PRO A 85 15.37 12.45 -8.21
C PRO A 85 14.26 11.51 -7.67
N ALA A 86 13.10 11.50 -8.31
CA ALA A 86 12.01 10.59 -7.95
C ALA A 86 12.37 9.12 -8.26
N ASP A 87 13.06 8.85 -9.36
CA ASP A 87 13.55 7.50 -9.69
C ASP A 87 14.60 7.01 -8.68
N ILE A 88 15.51 7.87 -8.25
CA ILE A 88 16.48 7.55 -7.20
C ILE A 88 15.74 7.15 -5.92
N ARG A 89 14.76 7.95 -5.49
CA ARG A 89 13.95 7.66 -4.32
C ARG A 89 13.16 6.34 -4.47
N ALA A 90 12.51 6.12 -5.61
CA ALA A 90 11.75 4.90 -5.89
C ALA A 90 12.63 3.64 -5.85
N ARG A 91 13.86 3.68 -6.41
CA ARG A 91 14.79 2.55 -6.37
C ARG A 91 15.39 2.33 -4.99
N THR A 92 15.62 3.38 -4.22
CA THR A 92 16.03 3.27 -2.82
C THR A 92 14.96 2.53 -2.03
N LEU A 93 13.71 2.98 -2.09
CA LEU A 93 12.56 2.33 -1.44
C LEU A 93 12.32 0.91 -1.96
N GLY A 94 12.38 0.69 -3.26
CA GLY A 94 12.49 -0.64 -3.84
C GLY A 94 11.20 -1.42 -4.02
N LEU A 95 10.09 -0.77 -4.37
CA LEU A 95 8.82 -1.45 -4.68
C LEU A 95 8.99 -2.51 -5.78
N ARG A 96 9.86 -2.26 -6.77
CA ARG A 96 10.16 -3.24 -7.82
C ARG A 96 10.80 -4.52 -7.26
N ARG A 97 11.77 -4.39 -6.33
CA ARG A 97 12.37 -5.56 -5.65
C ARG A 97 11.33 -6.36 -4.88
N ALA A 98 10.44 -5.67 -4.17
CA ALA A 98 9.34 -6.31 -3.43
C ALA A 98 8.33 -6.98 -4.38
N ALA A 99 8.07 -6.40 -5.55
CA ALA A 99 7.21 -7.01 -6.57
C ALA A 99 7.82 -8.27 -7.19
N GLU A 100 9.13 -8.26 -7.43
CA GLU A 100 9.89 -9.44 -7.90
C GLU A 100 9.83 -10.57 -6.88
N ALA A 101 10.04 -10.27 -5.59
CA ALA A 101 9.87 -11.25 -4.51
C ALA A 101 8.41 -11.77 -4.42
N SER A 102 7.43 -10.90 -4.64
CA SER A 102 6.01 -11.30 -4.68
C SER A 102 5.68 -12.22 -5.83
N TRP A 103 6.29 -12.00 -7.00
CA TRP A 103 6.15 -12.91 -8.15
C TRP A 103 6.57 -14.33 -7.78
N GLU A 104 7.71 -14.47 -7.10
CA GLU A 104 8.21 -15.77 -6.64
C GLU A 104 7.32 -16.42 -5.57
N ALA A 105 6.63 -15.63 -4.77
CA ALA A 105 5.73 -16.13 -3.72
C ALA A 105 4.34 -16.56 -4.24
N HIS A 106 3.96 -16.16 -5.45
CA HIS A 106 2.69 -16.60 -6.03
C HIS A 106 2.74 -18.05 -6.51
N GLY A 107 1.65 -18.80 -6.25
CA GLY A 107 1.46 -20.14 -6.82
C GLY A 107 1.23 -20.12 -8.34
N ALA A 108 1.40 -21.29 -8.97
CA ALA A 108 1.32 -21.45 -10.43
C ALA A 108 0.02 -20.90 -11.03
N ALA A 109 -1.12 -21.12 -10.38
CA ALA A 109 -2.42 -20.63 -10.85
C ALA A 109 -2.48 -19.10 -10.92
N MET A 110 -1.99 -18.39 -9.88
CA MET A 110 -1.97 -16.93 -9.88
C MET A 110 -0.94 -16.38 -10.87
N ARG A 111 0.24 -16.99 -10.99
CA ARG A 111 1.23 -16.63 -12.00
C ARG A 111 0.65 -16.70 -13.40
N ALA A 112 -0.09 -17.79 -13.73
CA ALA A 112 -0.73 -17.96 -15.03
C ALA A 112 -1.74 -16.84 -15.34
N LEU A 113 -2.47 -16.31 -14.35
CA LEU A 113 -3.40 -15.19 -14.54
C LEU A 113 -2.68 -13.86 -14.75
N LEU A 114 -1.60 -13.60 -14.01
CA LEU A 114 -0.75 -12.41 -14.21
C LEU A 114 -0.08 -12.43 -15.60
N GLU A 115 0.38 -13.61 -16.05
CA GLU A 115 0.90 -13.80 -17.41
C GLU A 115 -0.19 -13.61 -18.48
N ALA A 116 -1.40 -14.07 -18.22
CA ALA A 116 -2.53 -13.89 -19.11
C ALA A 116 -2.85 -12.40 -19.30
N TYR A 117 -2.90 -11.64 -18.20
CA TYR A 117 -3.07 -10.20 -18.25
C TYR A 117 -1.95 -9.50 -19.04
N ALA A 118 -0.69 -9.85 -18.78
CA ALA A 118 0.46 -9.30 -19.49
C ALA A 118 0.41 -9.61 -21.00
N ARG A 119 -0.03 -10.82 -21.38
CA ARG A 119 -0.26 -11.17 -22.81
C ARG A 119 -1.27 -10.23 -23.47
N GLY A 120 -2.36 -9.90 -22.78
CA GLY A 120 -3.37 -8.97 -23.28
C GLY A 120 -2.80 -7.57 -23.52
N VAL A 121 -2.07 -7.02 -22.56
CA VAL A 121 -1.38 -5.72 -22.69
C VAL A 121 -0.43 -5.74 -23.89
N ASN A 122 0.39 -6.77 -24.01
CA ASN A 122 1.36 -6.91 -25.08
C ASN A 122 0.71 -7.17 -26.46
N ALA A 123 -0.46 -7.82 -26.49
CA ALA A 123 -1.22 -7.96 -27.72
C ALA A 123 -1.62 -6.59 -28.28
N TRP A 124 -2.15 -5.71 -27.44
CA TRP A 124 -2.45 -4.33 -27.85
C TRP A 124 -1.19 -3.59 -28.31
N LEU A 125 -0.07 -3.69 -27.57
CA LEU A 125 1.20 -3.04 -27.93
C LEU A 125 1.73 -3.49 -29.30
N ARG A 126 1.48 -4.72 -29.71
CA ARG A 126 1.89 -5.25 -31.04
C ARG A 126 0.94 -4.84 -32.16
N GLU A 127 -0.34 -4.73 -31.84
CA GLU A 127 -1.39 -4.46 -32.84
C GLU A 127 -1.59 -2.96 -33.07
N THR A 128 -1.31 -2.11 -32.06
CA THR A 128 -1.60 -0.68 -32.19
C THR A 128 -0.80 -0.03 -33.30
N GLY A 129 -1.52 0.61 -34.24
CA GLY A 129 -0.89 1.36 -35.33
C GLY A 129 -0.29 2.70 -34.90
N SER A 130 -0.68 3.21 -33.72
CA SER A 130 -0.17 4.45 -33.13
C SER A 130 -0.19 4.36 -31.61
N LEU A 131 0.88 4.83 -31.01
CA LEU A 131 0.94 5.02 -29.55
C LEU A 131 0.08 6.21 -29.08
N PRO A 132 -0.28 6.29 -27.81
CA PRO A 132 -0.85 7.48 -27.21
C PRO A 132 -0.05 8.74 -27.54
N PRO A 133 -0.69 9.91 -27.74
CA PRO A 133 -0.04 11.11 -28.26
C PRO A 133 1.09 11.65 -27.35
N GLU A 134 1.06 11.32 -26.07
CA GLU A 134 2.07 11.70 -25.10
C GLU A 134 3.47 11.21 -25.51
N TYR A 135 3.57 10.03 -26.10
CA TYR A 135 4.86 9.50 -26.56
C TYR A 135 5.47 10.32 -27.70
N ALA A 136 4.63 10.85 -28.58
CA ALA A 136 5.10 11.73 -29.65
C ALA A 136 5.66 13.05 -29.09
N VAL A 137 5.01 13.62 -28.07
CA VAL A 137 5.50 14.81 -27.34
C VAL A 137 6.84 14.52 -26.67
N LEU A 138 6.98 13.33 -26.08
CA LEU A 138 8.19 12.88 -25.41
C LEU A 138 9.26 12.34 -26.37
N ARG A 139 9.01 12.37 -27.68
CA ARG A 139 9.89 11.86 -28.74
C ARG A 139 10.29 10.40 -28.54
N LEU A 140 9.36 9.59 -28.10
CA LEU A 140 9.56 8.16 -27.87
C LEU A 140 8.73 7.34 -28.87
N THR A 141 9.34 6.28 -29.41
CA THR A 141 8.70 5.32 -30.27
C THR A 141 8.44 4.00 -29.55
N ARG A 142 7.81 3.05 -30.24
CA ARG A 142 7.62 1.68 -29.75
C ARG A 142 8.92 1.02 -29.31
N ALA A 143 10.07 1.39 -29.89
CA ALA A 143 11.37 0.82 -29.57
C ALA A 143 11.82 1.12 -28.13
N SER A 144 11.40 2.25 -27.56
CA SER A 144 11.71 2.64 -26.17
C SER A 144 10.70 2.12 -25.13
N ILE A 145 9.68 1.39 -25.55
CA ILE A 145 8.64 0.86 -24.65
C ILE A 145 8.88 -0.64 -24.46
N PRO A 146 9.34 -1.08 -23.27
CA PRO A 146 9.50 -2.49 -22.99
C PRO A 146 8.15 -3.20 -22.95
N GLU A 147 8.13 -4.48 -23.29
CA GLU A 147 6.95 -5.32 -23.11
C GLU A 147 6.52 -5.34 -21.63
N TRP A 148 5.22 -5.54 -21.45
CA TRP A 148 4.62 -5.68 -20.13
C TRP A 148 4.95 -7.04 -19.54
N THR A 149 5.39 -7.06 -18.29
CA THR A 149 5.67 -8.29 -17.54
C THR A 149 4.67 -8.47 -16.40
N PRO A 150 4.45 -9.68 -15.87
CA PRO A 150 3.68 -9.88 -14.65
C PRO A 150 4.13 -9.04 -13.45
N VAL A 151 5.45 -8.80 -13.33
CA VAL A 151 6.02 -7.97 -12.27
C VAL A 151 5.61 -6.50 -12.41
N ASP A 152 5.31 -6.01 -13.64
CA ASP A 152 4.80 -4.65 -13.83
C ASP A 152 3.40 -4.48 -13.21
N SER A 153 2.56 -5.52 -13.29
CA SER A 153 1.26 -5.51 -12.60
C SER A 153 1.41 -5.56 -11.07
N LEU A 154 2.35 -6.35 -10.56
CA LEU A 154 2.61 -6.44 -9.14
C LEU A 154 3.21 -5.16 -8.58
N VAL A 155 4.09 -4.47 -9.30
CA VAL A 155 4.68 -3.21 -8.82
C VAL A 155 3.64 -2.09 -8.76
N ILE A 156 2.67 -2.07 -9.68
CA ILE A 156 1.54 -1.13 -9.64
C ILE A 156 0.63 -1.42 -8.44
N ALA A 157 0.30 -2.68 -8.19
CA ALA A 157 -0.47 -3.06 -7.00
C ALA A 157 0.25 -2.63 -5.71
N LYS A 158 1.56 -2.85 -5.63
CA LYS A 158 2.38 -2.38 -4.51
C LYS A 158 2.45 -0.85 -4.43
N ALA A 159 2.49 -0.14 -5.55
CA ALA A 159 2.49 1.31 -5.55
C ALA A 159 1.22 1.90 -4.93
N LEU A 160 0.04 1.35 -5.27
CA LEU A 160 -1.22 1.77 -4.66
C LEU A 160 -1.24 1.48 -3.16
N ALA A 161 -0.89 0.26 -2.75
CA ALA A 161 -0.88 -0.11 -1.34
C ALA A 161 0.16 0.70 -0.54
N PHE A 162 1.35 0.96 -1.11
CA PHE A 162 2.37 1.84 -0.54
C PHE A 162 1.83 3.25 -0.35
N GLN A 163 1.21 3.82 -1.36
CA GLN A 163 0.64 5.18 -1.30
C GLN A 163 -0.38 5.32 -0.16
N LEU A 164 -1.08 4.25 0.17
CA LEU A 164 -2.15 4.25 1.16
C LEU A 164 -1.70 3.83 2.57
N SER A 165 -0.50 3.27 2.76
CA SER A 165 -0.07 2.70 4.04
C SER A 165 1.35 3.04 4.50
N PHE A 166 2.22 3.55 3.61
CA PHE A 166 3.58 3.93 4.00
C PHE A 166 3.57 5.29 4.69
N ASP A 167 4.05 5.37 5.91
CA ASP A 167 3.96 6.55 6.78
C ASP A 167 5.28 7.02 7.41
N ALA A 168 6.43 6.51 6.96
CA ALA A 168 7.74 6.91 7.48
C ALA A 168 7.99 8.44 7.49
N GLU A 169 7.46 9.18 6.51
CA GLU A 169 7.54 10.65 6.51
C GLU A 169 6.71 11.27 7.64
N LEU A 170 5.56 10.67 7.98
CA LEU A 170 4.73 11.10 9.10
C LEU A 170 5.45 10.80 10.43
N ASP A 171 6.00 9.61 10.60
CA ASP A 171 6.77 9.20 11.78
C ASP A 171 7.93 10.15 12.06
N ILE A 172 8.68 10.47 11.02
CA ILE A 172 9.77 11.43 11.10
C ILE A 172 9.24 12.82 11.48
N ALA A 173 8.15 13.27 10.87
CA ALA A 173 7.57 14.58 11.16
C ALA A 173 7.07 14.67 12.61
N LEU A 174 6.41 13.63 13.12
CA LEU A 174 5.95 13.55 14.51
C LEU A 174 7.12 13.54 15.49
N THR A 175 8.17 12.75 15.22
CA THR A 175 9.41 12.75 16.00
C THR A 175 10.05 14.14 16.06
N LEU A 176 10.16 14.84 14.93
CA LEU A 176 10.70 16.19 14.86
C LEU A 176 9.82 17.21 15.59
N GLY A 177 8.49 17.06 15.53
CA GLY A 177 7.52 17.86 16.24
C GLY A 177 7.68 17.74 17.76
N LEU A 178 7.75 16.49 18.26
CA LEU A 178 8.00 16.21 19.68
C LEU A 178 9.35 16.81 20.14
N ALA A 179 10.42 16.59 19.37
CA ALA A 179 11.74 17.16 19.68
C ALA A 179 11.72 18.69 19.74
N ALA A 180 11.00 19.34 18.84
CA ALA A 180 10.85 20.78 18.82
C ALA A 180 10.09 21.31 20.06
N ALA A 181 8.99 20.64 20.43
CA ALA A 181 8.20 20.99 21.61
C ALA A 181 9.01 20.81 22.90
N GLN A 182 9.71 19.69 23.08
CA GLN A 182 10.57 19.42 24.23
C GLN A 182 11.70 20.47 24.36
N ARG A 183 12.38 20.80 23.25
CA ARG A 183 13.43 21.86 23.25
C ARG A 183 12.86 23.24 23.56
N ALA A 184 11.65 23.55 23.08
CA ALA A 184 10.99 24.81 23.41
C ALA A 184 10.64 24.89 24.91
N GLY A 185 10.13 23.79 25.46
CA GLY A 185 9.83 23.66 26.90
C GLY A 185 11.06 23.89 27.78
N GLN A 186 12.18 23.22 27.45
CA GLN A 186 13.45 23.39 28.15
C GLN A 186 13.93 24.85 28.15
N ARG A 187 13.80 25.55 27.02
CA ARG A 187 14.25 26.96 26.91
C ARG A 187 13.32 27.95 27.57
N LYS A 188 12.03 27.65 27.66
CA LYS A 188 11.01 28.61 28.14
C LYS A 188 10.37 28.23 29.47
N GLY A 189 10.75 27.11 30.09
CA GLY A 189 10.30 26.69 31.41
C GLY A 189 8.89 26.09 31.47
N PHE A 190 8.48 25.35 30.41
CA PHE A 190 7.24 24.58 30.40
C PHE A 190 7.50 23.11 30.01
N ASP A 191 6.51 22.23 30.23
CA ASP A 191 6.58 20.85 29.77
C ASP A 191 6.23 20.74 28.26
N GLY A 192 7.28 20.63 27.43
CA GLY A 192 7.10 20.52 25.99
C GLY A 192 6.51 19.18 25.55
N THR A 193 6.63 18.12 26.37
CA THR A 193 6.00 16.82 26.07
C THR A 193 4.50 16.90 26.25
N VAL A 194 4.04 17.54 27.32
CA VAL A 194 2.63 17.82 27.57
C VAL A 194 2.05 18.72 26.45
N LEU A 195 2.77 19.79 26.07
CA LEU A 195 2.33 20.62 24.94
C LEU A 195 2.12 19.79 23.67
N PHE A 196 3.05 18.88 23.36
CA PHE A 196 2.93 18.03 22.16
C PHE A 196 1.72 17.10 22.24
N SER A 197 1.56 16.34 23.33
CA SER A 197 0.53 15.31 23.47
C SER A 197 -0.87 15.88 23.70
N GLU A 198 -0.98 16.94 24.54
CA GLU A 198 -2.28 17.44 25.01
C GLU A 198 -2.85 18.58 24.13
N ASP A 199 -1.97 19.34 23.46
CA ASP A 199 -2.42 20.49 22.67
C ASP A 199 -2.22 20.28 21.16
N LEU A 200 -1.01 19.86 20.73
CA LEU A 200 -0.69 19.77 19.31
C LEU A 200 -1.27 18.51 18.63
N MET A 201 -1.28 17.37 19.34
CA MET A 201 -1.77 16.10 18.81
C MET A 201 -3.23 15.82 19.16
N ARG A 202 -3.84 16.67 19.97
CA ARG A 202 -5.22 16.51 20.38
C ARG A 202 -6.19 16.83 19.25
N SER A 203 -7.09 15.89 18.97
CA SER A 203 -8.21 16.16 18.04
C SER A 203 -9.15 17.23 18.61
N ALA A 204 -9.45 18.25 17.83
CA ALA A 204 -10.42 19.28 18.19
C ALA A 204 -11.29 19.65 16.98
N PRO A 205 -12.64 19.56 17.10
CA PRO A 205 -13.38 19.09 18.28
C PRO A 205 -13.22 17.59 18.53
N PHE A 206 -13.33 17.17 19.77
CA PHE A 206 -13.35 15.77 20.14
C PHE A 206 -14.68 15.13 19.69
N ASP A 207 -14.59 14.08 18.88
CA ASP A 207 -15.72 13.23 18.49
C ASP A 207 -15.44 11.78 18.90
N PRO A 208 -16.24 11.21 19.83
CA PRO A 208 -16.05 9.84 20.28
C PRO A 208 -16.62 8.79 19.29
N THR A 209 -17.15 9.21 18.14
CA THR A 209 -17.75 8.31 17.16
C THR A 209 -16.67 7.48 16.46
N VAL A 210 -16.81 6.17 16.51
CA VAL A 210 -15.90 5.19 15.89
C VAL A 210 -16.70 4.16 15.11
N SER A 211 -16.02 3.46 14.20
CA SER A 211 -16.69 2.43 13.36
C SER A 211 -17.20 1.25 14.19
N ILE A 212 -16.47 0.85 15.25
CA ILE A 212 -16.81 -0.27 16.11
C ILE A 212 -16.74 0.16 17.59
N PRO A 213 -17.80 0.73 18.15
CA PRO A 213 -17.82 1.16 19.53
C PRO A 213 -17.55 0.01 20.51
N GLY A 214 -16.67 0.25 21.49
CA GLY A 214 -16.38 -0.72 22.54
C GLY A 214 -15.63 -1.98 22.11
N TYR A 215 -15.08 -1.99 20.89
CA TYR A 215 -14.21 -3.08 20.47
C TYR A 215 -12.95 -3.12 21.34
N LEU A 216 -12.74 -4.23 22.00
CA LEU A 216 -11.50 -4.54 22.73
C LEU A 216 -11.22 -6.02 22.51
N PRO A 217 -9.99 -6.40 22.17
CA PRO A 217 -9.62 -7.80 22.12
C PRO A 217 -9.92 -8.48 23.46
N PRO A 218 -10.35 -9.73 23.45
CA PRO A 218 -10.79 -10.44 24.68
C PRO A 218 -9.81 -10.39 25.84
N GLN A 219 -8.51 -10.32 25.54
CA GLN A 219 -7.44 -10.33 26.54
C GLN A 219 -7.04 -8.91 27.06
N ALA A 220 -7.48 -7.86 26.42
CA ALA A 220 -7.04 -6.49 26.72
C ALA A 220 -7.94 -5.73 27.69
N ARG A 221 -9.19 -6.17 27.91
CA ARG A 221 -10.25 -5.41 28.61
C ARG A 221 -9.91 -4.98 30.04
N SER A 222 -9.12 -5.76 30.78
CA SER A 222 -8.79 -5.44 32.18
C SER A 222 -7.47 -4.68 32.35
N ALA A 223 -6.50 -4.89 31.46
CA ALA A 223 -5.16 -4.35 31.54
C ALA A 223 -5.05 -2.90 31.02
N LEU A 224 -5.88 -2.52 30.04
CA LEU A 224 -5.84 -1.20 29.40
C LEU A 224 -6.21 -0.04 30.32
N ARG A 225 -7.13 -0.25 31.26
CA ARG A 225 -7.55 0.81 32.21
C ARG A 225 -6.46 1.20 33.22
N GLN A 226 -5.51 0.31 33.50
CA GLN A 226 -4.43 0.56 34.44
C GLN A 226 -3.16 1.10 33.77
N ALA A 227 -2.93 0.76 32.53
CA ALA A 227 -1.68 1.03 31.83
C ALA A 227 -1.56 2.45 31.27
N SER A 228 -2.68 3.12 30.96
CA SER A 228 -2.69 4.46 30.36
C SER A 228 -2.35 5.59 31.35
N ALA A 229 -2.54 5.37 32.65
CA ALA A 229 -2.36 6.43 33.65
C ALA A 229 -0.89 6.84 33.91
N ASP A 230 0.06 5.92 33.67
CA ASP A 230 1.48 6.11 34.04
C ASP A 230 2.42 6.31 32.86
N TYR A 231 1.94 6.23 31.62
CA TYR A 231 2.78 6.37 30.44
C TYR A 231 3.21 7.82 30.21
N ARG A 232 4.48 7.98 29.88
CA ARG A 232 5.07 9.25 29.46
C ARG A 232 5.84 9.08 28.15
N LEU A 233 5.65 10.00 27.20
CA LEU A 233 6.48 10.04 26.00
C LEU A 233 7.95 10.20 26.38
N PRO A 234 8.86 9.47 25.73
CA PRO A 234 10.29 9.55 26.01
C PRO A 234 10.85 10.95 25.79
N ASN A 235 11.89 11.30 26.56
CA ASN A 235 12.70 12.47 26.25
C ASN A 235 13.63 12.12 25.08
N LEU A 236 13.37 12.68 23.92
CA LEU A 236 14.11 12.37 22.69
C LEU A 236 15.61 12.71 22.79
N ALA A 237 15.99 13.71 23.59
CA ALA A 237 17.40 14.02 23.81
C ALA A 237 18.17 12.90 24.55
N ALA A 238 17.47 11.99 25.24
CA ALA A 238 18.06 10.82 25.89
C ALA A 238 18.11 9.58 24.98
N THR A 239 17.29 9.54 23.94
CA THR A 239 17.13 8.36 23.05
C THR A 239 17.74 8.56 21.66
N LEU A 240 17.72 9.78 21.12
CA LEU A 240 18.22 10.11 19.80
C LEU A 240 19.31 11.18 19.83
N ARG A 241 20.20 11.16 18.87
CA ARG A 241 21.26 12.15 18.68
C ARG A 241 20.71 13.41 17.99
N ALA A 242 21.37 14.54 18.21
CA ALA A 242 21.02 15.78 17.50
C ALA A 242 21.23 15.66 15.99
N GLU A 243 22.26 14.93 15.57
CA GLU A 243 22.59 14.64 14.19
C GLU A 243 21.50 13.83 13.49
N THR A 244 20.88 12.89 14.20
CA THR A 244 19.76 12.08 13.68
C THR A 244 18.55 12.94 13.36
N LEU A 245 18.23 13.90 14.22
CA LEU A 245 17.11 14.83 13.97
C LEU A 245 17.39 15.76 12.78
N GLU A 246 18.65 16.11 12.55
CA GLU A 246 19.04 16.88 11.36
C GLU A 246 18.95 16.05 10.09
N LEU A 247 19.43 14.80 10.14
CA LEU A 247 19.35 13.84 9.03
C LEU A 247 17.88 13.55 8.66
N ALA A 248 17.04 13.39 9.68
CA ALA A 248 15.59 13.20 9.52
C ALA A 248 14.92 14.39 8.80
N ARG A 249 15.30 15.62 9.14
CA ARG A 249 14.80 16.83 8.48
C ARG A 249 15.23 16.88 7.00
N GLN A 250 16.52 16.58 6.72
CA GLN A 250 17.04 16.55 5.36
C GLN A 250 16.31 15.51 4.52
N TYR A 251 16.01 14.33 5.08
CA TYR A 251 15.21 13.32 4.38
C TYR A 251 13.82 13.83 4.00
N LEU A 252 13.10 14.48 4.93
CA LEU A 252 11.77 15.05 4.64
C LEU A 252 11.83 16.11 3.53
N ASP A 253 12.85 16.95 3.53
CA ASP A 253 13.02 17.99 2.53
C ASP A 253 13.32 17.38 1.14
N GLN A 254 14.15 16.33 1.07
CA GLN A 254 14.39 15.56 -0.15
C GLN A 254 13.12 14.84 -0.64
N ALA A 255 12.36 14.24 0.28
CA ALA A 255 11.11 13.55 -0.06
C ALA A 255 10.07 14.50 -0.65
N ARG A 256 9.97 15.73 -0.14
CA ARG A 256 9.10 16.79 -0.69
C ARG A 256 9.53 17.28 -2.07
N GLN A 257 10.84 17.34 -2.34
CA GLN A 257 11.40 17.75 -3.63
C GLN A 257 11.29 16.66 -4.71
N ALA A 258 11.14 15.40 -4.31
CA ALA A 258 11.06 14.26 -5.21
C ALA A 258 9.78 13.42 -4.92
N PRO A 259 8.57 13.99 -5.14
CA PRO A 259 7.33 13.28 -4.88
C PRO A 259 7.21 12.04 -5.76
N LEU A 260 6.69 10.95 -5.19
CA LEU A 260 6.35 9.74 -5.91
C LEU A 260 4.92 9.84 -6.47
N PHE A 261 4.67 9.17 -7.60
CA PHE A 261 3.34 9.01 -8.20
C PHE A 261 2.62 10.33 -8.58
N GLU A 262 3.37 11.41 -8.79
CA GLU A 262 2.82 12.66 -9.30
C GLU A 262 2.17 12.45 -10.67
N GLY A 263 0.96 13.00 -10.83
CA GLY A 263 0.17 12.85 -12.07
C GLY A 263 -0.46 11.46 -12.28
N THR A 264 -0.28 10.51 -11.34
CA THR A 264 -0.91 9.18 -11.39
C THR A 264 -1.75 8.91 -10.13
N LEU A 265 -1.17 8.38 -9.05
CA LEU A 265 -1.92 8.13 -7.81
C LEU A 265 -2.09 9.41 -6.97
N GLY A 266 -1.18 10.37 -7.12
CA GLY A 266 -1.19 11.65 -6.41
C GLY A 266 -0.90 11.53 -4.90
N PRO A 267 -1.15 12.60 -4.13
CA PRO A 267 -1.02 12.57 -2.68
C PRO A 267 -2.07 11.65 -2.04
N ARG A 268 -1.87 11.27 -0.78
CA ARG A 268 -2.89 10.55 -0.01
C ARG A 268 -4.21 11.32 -0.06
N GLY A 269 -5.25 10.63 -0.53
CA GLY A 269 -6.62 11.09 -0.48
C GLY A 269 -7.31 10.67 0.81
N ALA A 270 -8.58 11.00 0.92
CA ALA A 270 -9.49 10.45 1.91
C ALA A 270 -10.47 9.50 1.21
N SER A 271 -11.34 8.87 1.97
CA SER A 271 -12.40 8.01 1.43
C SER A 271 -13.52 7.90 2.45
N ASN A 272 -14.73 7.59 1.99
CA ASN A 272 -15.84 7.31 2.87
C ASN A 272 -16.55 6.04 2.41
N TRP A 273 -17.05 5.28 3.36
CA TRP A 273 -18.06 4.26 3.08
C TRP A 273 -19.05 4.13 4.25
N TRP A 274 -20.23 3.65 3.93
CA TRP A 274 -21.21 3.23 4.91
C TRP A 274 -21.94 1.98 4.43
N ALA A 275 -22.24 1.10 5.37
CA ALA A 275 -23.07 -0.09 5.17
C ALA A 275 -24.26 -0.05 6.11
N VAL A 276 -25.46 -0.30 5.59
CA VAL A 276 -26.71 -0.26 6.34
C VAL A 276 -27.46 -1.57 6.18
N SER A 277 -27.87 -2.17 7.31
CA SER A 277 -28.65 -3.41 7.34
C SER A 277 -30.02 -3.24 6.70
N GLY A 278 -30.52 -4.27 6.04
CA GLY A 278 -31.84 -4.30 5.42
C GLY A 278 -32.99 -3.93 6.36
N ARG A 279 -32.84 -4.14 7.67
CA ARG A 279 -33.86 -3.73 8.66
C ARG A 279 -34.08 -2.22 8.74
N LEU A 280 -33.10 -1.41 8.28
CA LEU A 280 -33.16 0.07 8.27
C LEU A 280 -33.44 0.64 6.88
N THR A 281 -33.55 -0.19 5.86
CA THR A 281 -33.77 0.24 4.48
C THR A 281 -35.24 0.02 4.05
N ALA A 282 -35.74 0.84 3.14
CA ALA A 282 -37.07 0.69 2.60
C ALA A 282 -37.28 -0.58 1.76
N THR A 283 -36.17 -1.11 1.19
CA THR A 283 -36.18 -2.31 0.34
C THR A 283 -36.14 -3.61 1.12
N GLY A 284 -35.73 -3.57 2.40
CA GLY A 284 -35.45 -4.75 3.22
C GLY A 284 -34.12 -5.43 2.90
N PHE A 285 -33.35 -4.90 1.92
CA PHE A 285 -32.00 -5.38 1.57
C PHE A 285 -30.92 -4.44 2.12
N PRO A 286 -29.74 -4.94 2.49
CA PRO A 286 -28.66 -4.10 2.93
C PRO A 286 -28.18 -3.18 1.79
N MET A 287 -27.62 -2.03 2.15
CA MET A 287 -27.09 -1.03 1.24
C MET A 287 -25.65 -0.69 1.60
N LEU A 288 -24.81 -0.53 0.57
CA LEU A 288 -23.43 -0.08 0.69
C LEU A 288 -23.19 1.11 -0.24
N ALA A 289 -22.56 2.17 0.28
CA ALA A 289 -21.91 3.19 -0.52
C ALA A 289 -20.42 3.21 -0.19
N SER A 290 -19.57 3.38 -1.21
CA SER A 290 -18.12 3.49 -1.06
C SER A 290 -17.61 4.53 -2.03
N ASP A 291 -16.87 5.50 -1.52
CA ASP A 291 -16.44 6.69 -2.27
C ASP A 291 -14.96 6.98 -1.98
N PRO A 292 -14.03 6.33 -2.71
CA PRO A 292 -12.59 6.57 -2.57
C PRO A 292 -12.20 7.89 -3.23
N HIS A 293 -11.73 8.87 -2.44
CA HIS A 293 -11.25 10.17 -2.89
C HIS A 293 -9.76 10.11 -3.22
N LEU A 294 -9.41 9.56 -4.38
CA LEU A 294 -8.06 9.60 -4.93
C LEU A 294 -7.87 10.88 -5.76
N SER A 295 -6.72 11.03 -6.42
CA SER A 295 -6.43 12.20 -7.25
C SER A 295 -7.46 12.38 -8.37
N LEU A 296 -7.91 13.63 -8.56
CA LEU A 296 -8.75 14.05 -9.69
C LEU A 296 -7.87 14.29 -10.91
N THR A 297 -7.42 13.22 -11.54
CA THR A 297 -6.61 13.25 -12.76
C THR A 297 -7.45 12.93 -14.00
N ALA A 298 -6.96 13.30 -15.17
CA ALA A 298 -7.51 12.90 -16.45
C ALA A 298 -6.42 12.17 -17.26
N PRO A 299 -6.55 10.83 -17.41
CA PRO A 299 -7.63 9.97 -16.98
C PRO A 299 -7.66 9.75 -15.46
N PRO A 300 -8.82 9.36 -14.87
CA PRO A 300 -8.93 9.05 -13.45
C PRO A 300 -8.14 7.77 -13.08
N VAL A 301 -7.86 7.59 -11.79
CA VAL A 301 -7.14 6.40 -11.29
C VAL A 301 -7.93 5.12 -11.58
N TRP A 302 -9.24 5.17 -11.34
CA TRP A 302 -10.12 4.02 -11.52
C TRP A 302 -10.57 3.82 -12.96
N TYR A 303 -10.80 2.56 -13.32
CA TYR A 303 -11.38 2.14 -14.57
C TYR A 303 -12.49 1.12 -14.31
N GLU A 304 -13.72 1.42 -14.71
CA GLU A 304 -14.85 0.51 -14.53
C GLU A 304 -14.80 -0.65 -15.52
N ALA A 305 -15.12 -1.84 -15.04
CA ALA A 305 -15.22 -3.06 -15.86
C ALA A 305 -16.19 -4.07 -15.26
N HIS A 306 -16.76 -4.90 -16.14
CA HIS A 306 -17.59 -6.04 -15.77
C HIS A 306 -16.98 -7.32 -16.37
N LEU A 307 -16.72 -8.31 -15.52
CA LEU A 307 -16.10 -9.58 -15.88
C LEU A 307 -17.09 -10.72 -15.63
N VAL A 308 -17.37 -11.50 -16.68
CA VAL A 308 -18.20 -12.70 -16.61
C VAL A 308 -17.39 -13.88 -17.09
N VAL A 309 -17.20 -14.88 -16.23
CA VAL A 309 -16.59 -16.17 -16.55
C VAL A 309 -17.64 -17.25 -16.37
N ALA A 310 -17.95 -17.98 -17.44
CA ALA A 310 -19.06 -18.91 -17.45
C ALA A 310 -18.77 -20.20 -16.65
N ALA A 311 -17.57 -20.75 -16.75
CA ALA A 311 -17.24 -22.05 -16.16
C ALA A 311 -15.74 -22.30 -16.08
N ASP A 312 -15.00 -21.53 -15.24
CA ASP A 312 -13.59 -21.85 -15.00
C ASP A 312 -13.46 -23.24 -14.38
N PRO A 313 -12.62 -24.15 -14.95
CA PRO A 313 -12.54 -25.53 -14.50
C PRO A 313 -12.04 -25.71 -13.06
N GLU A 314 -11.25 -24.78 -12.56
CA GLU A 314 -10.62 -24.84 -11.23
C GLU A 314 -11.37 -24.01 -10.19
N ARG A 315 -12.00 -22.90 -10.61
CA ARG A 315 -12.54 -21.88 -9.72
C ARG A 315 -14.05 -21.67 -9.83
N GLY A 316 -14.68 -22.27 -10.85
CA GLY A 316 -16.10 -22.09 -11.13
C GLY A 316 -16.44 -20.74 -11.80
N PRO A 317 -17.73 -20.40 -11.85
CA PRO A 317 -18.21 -19.19 -12.50
C PRO A 317 -17.80 -17.92 -11.73
N MET A 318 -17.75 -16.80 -12.45
CA MET A 318 -17.54 -15.47 -11.89
C MET A 318 -18.43 -14.47 -12.62
N ASN A 319 -19.05 -13.58 -11.86
CA ASN A 319 -19.80 -12.45 -12.40
C ASN A 319 -19.58 -11.27 -11.45
N VAL A 320 -18.69 -10.34 -11.81
CA VAL A 320 -18.24 -9.26 -10.97
C VAL A 320 -18.12 -7.96 -11.74
N ALA A 321 -18.65 -6.88 -11.19
CA ALA A 321 -18.56 -5.52 -11.74
C ALA A 321 -18.07 -4.54 -10.71
N GLY A 322 -17.32 -3.53 -11.17
CA GLY A 322 -16.81 -2.47 -10.30
C GLY A 322 -15.60 -1.76 -10.87
N VAL A 323 -14.81 -1.16 -10.01
CA VAL A 323 -13.62 -0.42 -10.40
C VAL A 323 -12.38 -1.31 -10.35
N THR A 324 -11.57 -1.19 -11.39
CA THR A 324 -10.26 -1.82 -11.55
C THR A 324 -9.17 -0.76 -11.52
N LEU A 325 -7.93 -1.17 -11.31
CA LEU A 325 -6.76 -0.31 -11.47
C LEU A 325 -6.05 -0.68 -12.78
N PRO A 326 -5.98 0.21 -13.79
CA PRO A 326 -5.24 -0.08 -15.01
C PRO A 326 -3.80 -0.50 -14.73
N GLY A 327 -3.44 -1.70 -15.20
CA GLY A 327 -2.16 -2.33 -14.88
C GLY A 327 -2.27 -3.53 -13.92
N VAL A 328 -3.38 -3.67 -13.19
CA VAL A 328 -3.61 -4.76 -12.23
C VAL A 328 -4.83 -5.59 -12.65
N PRO A 329 -4.75 -6.93 -12.67
CA PRO A 329 -5.90 -7.78 -12.96
C PRO A 329 -6.89 -7.84 -11.79
N GLY A 330 -8.20 -7.83 -12.10
CA GLY A 330 -9.31 -8.01 -11.17
C GLY A 330 -10.03 -6.72 -10.78
N VAL A 331 -11.20 -6.88 -10.17
CA VAL A 331 -12.03 -5.80 -9.63
C VAL A 331 -11.61 -5.53 -8.19
N ILE A 332 -11.21 -4.29 -7.90
CA ILE A 332 -10.70 -3.88 -6.59
C ILE A 332 -11.85 -3.58 -5.63
N LEU A 333 -12.81 -2.75 -6.06
CA LEU A 333 -14.03 -2.42 -5.31
C LEU A 333 -15.22 -2.67 -6.22
N GLY A 334 -16.27 -3.29 -5.71
CA GLY A 334 -17.44 -3.59 -6.55
C GLY A 334 -18.41 -4.58 -5.95
N CYS A 335 -19.12 -5.27 -6.84
CA CYS A 335 -20.11 -6.28 -6.49
C CYS A 335 -19.98 -7.52 -7.37
N ASN A 336 -20.21 -8.68 -6.78
CA ASN A 336 -20.58 -9.89 -7.50
C ASN A 336 -22.10 -10.15 -7.35
N GLU A 337 -22.59 -11.32 -7.72
CA GLU A 337 -24.03 -11.65 -7.66
C GLU A 337 -24.58 -11.73 -6.23
N ARG A 338 -23.73 -11.87 -5.21
CA ARG A 338 -24.12 -12.14 -3.84
C ARG A 338 -23.62 -11.10 -2.85
N LEU A 339 -22.58 -10.35 -3.18
CA LEU A 339 -21.85 -9.53 -2.24
C LEU A 339 -21.37 -8.23 -2.90
N CYS A 340 -21.46 -7.12 -2.18
CA CYS A 340 -20.80 -5.85 -2.53
C CYS A 340 -19.79 -5.48 -1.46
N TRP A 341 -18.68 -4.83 -1.89
CA TRP A 341 -17.62 -4.39 -0.98
C TRP A 341 -17.03 -3.04 -1.35
N GLY A 342 -16.54 -2.36 -0.34
CA GLY A 342 -15.88 -1.06 -0.43
C GLY A 342 -14.76 -0.94 0.59
N ALA A 343 -13.90 0.06 0.43
CA ALA A 343 -12.78 0.28 1.34
C ALA A 343 -12.47 1.75 1.58
N THR A 344 -11.90 2.03 2.76
CA THR A 344 -11.20 3.26 3.09
C THR A 344 -9.79 2.95 3.56
N VAL A 345 -8.89 3.94 3.53
CA VAL A 345 -7.57 3.80 4.14
C VAL A 345 -7.73 3.61 5.65
N ASN A 346 -7.00 2.65 6.18
CA ASN A 346 -6.85 2.45 7.61
C ASN A 346 -5.47 2.96 8.04
N PRO A 347 -5.38 3.86 9.03
CA PRO A 347 -4.10 4.38 9.52
C PRO A 347 -3.36 3.37 10.43
N LEU A 348 -3.26 2.11 10.02
CA LEU A 348 -2.53 1.08 10.73
C LEU A 348 -1.03 1.33 10.59
N ASP A 349 -0.32 1.40 11.72
CA ASP A 349 1.12 1.59 11.73
C ASP A 349 1.87 0.30 11.37
N VAL A 350 2.39 0.28 10.16
CA VAL A 350 3.11 -0.87 9.55
C VAL A 350 4.51 -0.51 9.09
N THR A 351 5.01 0.64 9.56
CA THR A 351 6.32 1.21 9.23
C THR A 351 7.05 1.60 10.50
N ASP A 352 8.35 1.41 10.56
CA ASP A 352 9.21 1.96 11.62
C ASP A 352 10.48 2.56 11.01
N VAL A 353 10.96 3.65 11.59
CA VAL A 353 12.20 4.32 11.20
C VAL A 353 13.26 4.13 12.28
N TYR A 354 14.49 3.76 11.88
CA TYR A 354 15.58 3.49 12.81
C TYR A 354 16.81 4.31 12.52
N GLU A 355 17.44 4.83 13.59
CA GLU A 355 18.80 5.35 13.57
C GLU A 355 19.79 4.17 13.54
N GLU A 356 20.48 3.98 12.43
CA GLU A 356 21.49 2.95 12.27
C GLU A 356 22.90 3.52 12.53
N ARG A 357 23.71 2.80 13.29
CA ARG A 357 25.16 3.02 13.34
C ARG A 357 25.82 2.31 12.19
N LEU A 358 26.47 3.05 11.31
CA LEU A 358 27.09 2.49 10.12
C LEU A 358 28.58 2.23 10.32
N VAL A 359 29.07 1.18 9.68
CA VAL A 359 30.51 0.84 9.61
C VAL A 359 30.97 0.99 8.17
N LEU A 360 32.05 1.75 7.97
CA LEU A 360 32.64 1.94 6.65
C LEU A 360 33.61 0.82 6.29
N ASP A 361 33.66 0.54 4.99
CA ASP A 361 34.79 -0.15 4.40
C ASP A 361 35.98 0.83 4.31
N PRO A 362 37.14 0.50 4.90
CA PRO A 362 38.27 1.42 4.95
C PRO A 362 38.85 1.78 3.58
N SER A 363 38.66 0.91 2.58
CA SER A 363 39.25 1.09 1.24
C SER A 363 38.36 1.95 0.33
N THR A 364 37.03 1.85 0.49
CA THR A 364 36.06 2.53 -0.36
C THR A 364 35.35 3.69 0.33
N LEU A 365 35.45 3.79 1.65
CA LEU A 365 34.71 4.72 2.52
C LEU A 365 33.19 4.60 2.36
N ARG A 366 32.70 3.42 1.98
CA ARG A 366 31.25 3.14 1.82
C ARG A 366 30.72 2.36 3.00
N PRO A 367 29.44 2.53 3.37
CA PRO A 367 28.79 1.69 4.36
C PRO A 367 28.83 0.21 3.94
N ARG A 368 29.30 -0.66 4.83
CA ARG A 368 29.36 -2.10 4.62
C ARG A 368 28.58 -2.90 5.64
N ALA A 369 28.36 -2.33 6.83
CA ALA A 369 27.62 -2.99 7.92
C ALA A 369 26.91 -1.96 8.79
N THR A 370 25.96 -2.44 9.61
CA THR A 370 25.38 -1.72 10.75
C THR A 370 25.84 -2.38 12.05
N ILE A 371 25.79 -1.63 13.18
CA ILE A 371 26.02 -2.19 14.50
C ILE A 371 24.69 -2.62 15.12
N PHE A 372 24.59 -3.87 15.52
CA PHE A 372 23.45 -4.44 16.22
C PHE A 372 23.95 -5.35 17.35
N GLU A 373 23.50 -5.15 18.59
CA GLU A 373 23.99 -5.88 19.77
C GLU A 373 25.52 -5.92 19.86
N ASP A 374 26.15 -4.78 19.65
CA ASP A 374 27.61 -4.59 19.62
C ASP A 374 28.36 -5.45 18.57
N ARG A 375 27.66 -5.97 17.58
CA ARG A 375 28.22 -6.74 16.46
C ARG A 375 27.96 -6.05 15.14
N GLU A 376 28.84 -6.29 14.19
CA GLU A 376 28.66 -5.85 12.82
C GLU A 376 27.73 -6.77 12.06
N GLU A 377 26.63 -6.23 11.51
CA GLU A 377 25.75 -6.92 10.58
C GLU A 377 25.93 -6.37 9.17
N PRO A 378 26.26 -7.23 8.18
CA PRO A 378 26.56 -6.80 6.84
C PRO A 378 25.34 -6.20 6.13
N LEU A 379 25.56 -5.14 5.37
CA LEU A 379 24.57 -4.57 4.45
C LEU A 379 24.59 -5.31 3.11
N ILE A 380 23.42 -5.38 2.47
CA ILE A 380 23.36 -5.71 1.04
C ILE A 380 23.49 -4.41 0.27
N VAL A 381 24.51 -4.33 -0.60
CA VAL A 381 24.78 -3.13 -1.42
C VAL A 381 24.37 -3.41 -2.86
N ILE A 382 23.44 -2.61 -3.39
CA ILE A 382 22.88 -2.77 -4.74
C ILE A 382 23.32 -1.59 -5.60
N PRO A 383 24.16 -1.79 -6.62
CA PRO A 383 24.47 -0.77 -7.60
C PRO A 383 23.25 -0.37 -8.42
N GLN A 384 23.05 0.93 -8.63
CA GLN A 384 21.96 1.47 -9.43
C GLN A 384 22.50 2.13 -10.72
N ARG A 385 21.78 1.92 -11.82
CA ARG A 385 22.05 2.58 -13.10
C ARG A 385 20.78 3.24 -13.58
N TYR A 386 20.88 4.48 -14.01
CA TYR A 386 19.74 5.27 -14.45
C TYR A 386 19.92 5.67 -15.90
N ARG A 387 18.81 5.72 -16.62
CA ARG A 387 18.76 6.31 -17.97
C ARG A 387 17.77 7.47 -17.97
N VAL A 388 18.06 8.46 -18.79
CA VAL A 388 17.19 9.64 -18.94
C VAL A 388 16.92 9.90 -20.41
N ASN A 389 15.68 10.29 -20.72
CA ASN A 389 15.28 10.74 -22.04
C ASN A 389 15.72 12.19 -22.26
N ARG A 390 16.46 12.46 -23.34
CA ARG A 390 16.83 13.81 -23.76
C ARG A 390 15.91 14.36 -24.85
N ALA A 391 14.60 14.33 -24.64
CA ALA A 391 13.63 14.82 -25.64
C ALA A 391 13.95 16.23 -26.17
N ALA A 392 14.55 17.09 -25.35
CA ALA A 392 15.01 18.43 -25.74
C ALA A 392 16.13 18.44 -26.79
N SER A 393 16.84 17.33 -26.99
CA SER A 393 17.88 17.21 -28.06
C SER A 393 17.29 17.27 -29.47
N GLY A 394 15.99 17.00 -29.58
CA GLY A 394 15.28 16.89 -30.87
C GLY A 394 15.36 15.51 -31.51
N ALA A 395 16.22 14.61 -31.02
CA ALA A 395 16.30 13.24 -31.50
C ALA A 395 15.19 12.37 -30.89
N THR A 396 14.82 11.30 -31.59
CA THR A 396 13.84 10.33 -31.14
C THR A 396 14.56 9.20 -30.42
N ASP A 397 13.95 8.68 -29.33
CA ASP A 397 14.48 7.58 -28.50
C ASP A 397 15.89 7.87 -27.93
N ASP A 398 16.17 9.14 -27.62
CA ASP A 398 17.48 9.58 -27.12
C ASP A 398 17.62 9.30 -25.61
N LEU A 399 17.84 8.03 -25.28
CA LEU A 399 18.05 7.55 -23.91
C LEU A 399 19.53 7.41 -23.59
N ILE A 400 20.01 8.18 -22.61
CA ILE A 400 21.41 8.12 -22.16
C ILE A 400 21.53 7.67 -20.72
N GLU A 401 22.68 7.11 -20.35
CA GLU A 401 23.00 6.83 -18.95
C GLU A 401 23.23 8.14 -18.17
N ALA A 402 22.62 8.22 -16.98
CA ALA A 402 22.86 9.32 -16.04
C ALA A 402 23.94 8.90 -15.04
N SER A 403 24.95 9.75 -14.86
CA SER A 403 25.97 9.56 -13.82
C SER A 403 25.40 9.99 -12.47
N VAL A 404 25.27 9.05 -11.52
CA VAL A 404 24.80 9.30 -10.16
C VAL A 404 25.85 8.81 -9.18
N GLY A 405 26.26 9.69 -8.27
CA GLY A 405 27.25 9.38 -7.25
C GLY A 405 26.79 8.26 -6.29
N PRO A 406 27.73 7.54 -5.65
CA PRO A 406 27.40 6.42 -4.76
C PRO A 406 26.44 6.78 -3.64
N PHE A 407 26.59 7.94 -3.03
CA PHE A 407 25.74 8.43 -1.92
C PHE A 407 24.57 9.27 -2.41
N GLU A 408 24.52 9.62 -3.67
CA GLU A 408 23.46 10.39 -4.32
C GLU A 408 22.38 9.47 -4.93
N GLY A 409 22.48 8.15 -4.69
CA GLY A 409 21.55 7.15 -5.21
C GLY A 409 22.19 6.14 -6.19
N GLY A 410 23.50 6.25 -6.51
CA GLY A 410 24.22 5.25 -7.32
C GLY A 410 24.40 3.90 -6.59
N LEU A 411 24.22 3.87 -5.27
CA LEU A 411 24.14 2.66 -4.45
C LEU A 411 22.89 2.70 -3.56
N THR A 412 22.24 1.57 -3.42
CA THR A 412 21.20 1.34 -2.41
C THR A 412 21.75 0.41 -1.34
N PHE A 413 21.62 0.80 -0.09
CA PHE A 413 22.07 0.02 1.07
C PHE A 413 20.84 -0.59 1.75
N ILE A 414 20.80 -1.92 1.85
CA ILE A 414 19.69 -2.66 2.45
C ILE A 414 20.14 -3.24 3.79
N VAL A 415 19.29 -3.09 4.78
CA VAL A 415 19.44 -3.69 6.11
C VAL A 415 18.56 -4.95 6.17
N PRO A 416 19.12 -6.16 6.13
CA PRO A 416 18.32 -7.39 6.06
C PRO A 416 17.34 -7.55 7.22
N ARG A 417 17.75 -7.23 8.45
CA ARG A 417 16.87 -7.30 9.63
C ARG A 417 15.70 -6.33 9.61
N ARG A 418 15.70 -5.30 8.76
CA ARG A 418 14.60 -4.34 8.57
C ARG A 418 13.58 -4.83 7.53
N ASN A 419 13.27 -6.11 7.49
CA ASN A 419 12.47 -6.71 6.42
C ASN A 419 13.04 -6.40 5.02
N ASN A 420 14.37 -6.40 4.88
CA ASN A 420 15.10 -5.94 3.71
C ASN A 420 14.86 -4.46 3.36
N GLY A 421 14.62 -3.63 4.39
CA GLY A 421 14.40 -2.20 4.24
C GLY A 421 15.67 -1.43 3.89
N PRO A 422 15.53 -0.31 3.17
CA PRO A 422 16.65 0.50 2.75
C PRO A 422 17.13 1.45 3.84
N ILE A 423 18.41 1.84 3.75
CA ILE A 423 18.90 3.09 4.33
C ILE A 423 18.46 4.22 3.39
N VAL A 424 17.62 5.11 3.87
CA VAL A 424 17.02 6.19 3.07
C VAL A 424 17.79 7.51 3.16
N SER A 425 18.62 7.67 4.17
CA SER A 425 19.47 8.84 4.34
C SER A 425 20.72 8.48 5.13
N VAL A 426 21.85 9.10 4.79
CA VAL A 426 23.16 8.85 5.42
C VAL A 426 23.83 10.20 5.74
N GLU A 427 24.37 10.32 6.95
CA GLU A 427 25.24 11.43 7.31
C GLU A 427 26.62 10.93 7.67
N VAL A 428 27.63 11.60 7.08
CA VAL A 428 29.04 11.34 7.35
C VAL A 428 29.63 12.62 7.97
N ARG A 429 29.65 12.70 9.29
CA ARG A 429 30.31 13.81 10.01
C ARG A 429 31.31 13.29 11.04
N GLY A 430 32.57 13.57 10.81
CA GLY A 430 33.63 13.14 11.70
C GLY A 430 33.79 11.62 11.76
N LEU A 431 33.88 11.05 12.97
CA LEU A 431 34.01 9.60 13.20
C LEU A 431 32.66 8.88 13.37
N ALA A 432 31.56 9.64 13.48
CA ALA A 432 30.22 9.07 13.63
C ALA A 432 29.53 9.00 12.27
N LEU A 433 29.28 7.79 11.80
CA LEU A 433 28.51 7.52 10.62
C LEU A 433 27.16 6.98 11.04
N ILE A 434 26.09 7.72 10.74
CA ILE A 434 24.72 7.33 11.01
C ILE A 434 23.88 7.32 9.74
N GLY A 435 22.86 6.47 9.72
CA GLY A 435 21.87 6.41 8.66
C GLY A 435 20.48 6.27 9.24
N LEU A 436 19.48 6.62 8.45
CA LEU A 436 18.10 6.27 8.73
C LEU A 436 17.71 5.07 7.85
N SER A 437 17.29 3.98 8.47
CA SER A 437 16.69 2.85 7.77
C SER A 437 15.18 2.83 7.99
N VAL A 438 14.46 2.26 7.02
CA VAL A 438 13.01 2.09 7.11
C VAL A 438 12.68 0.62 7.08
N GLN A 439 11.94 0.16 8.10
CA GLN A 439 11.31 -1.15 8.13
C GLN A 439 9.84 -0.99 7.77
N TYR A 440 9.33 -1.78 6.82
CA TYR A 440 7.96 -1.67 6.33
C TYR A 440 7.41 -3.04 5.95
N ALA A 441 6.16 -3.30 6.31
CA ALA A 441 5.49 -4.56 6.01
C ALA A 441 5.47 -4.89 4.50
N GLY A 442 5.45 -3.86 3.66
CA GLY A 442 5.39 -4.00 2.20
C GLY A 442 6.68 -4.39 1.49
N TRP A 443 7.84 -4.44 2.19
CA TRP A 443 9.11 -4.85 1.54
C TRP A 443 9.19 -6.35 1.25
N GLY A 444 8.38 -7.17 1.95
CA GLY A 444 8.35 -8.61 1.76
C GLY A 444 7.54 -9.08 0.55
N PRO A 445 7.59 -10.39 0.24
CA PRO A 445 6.77 -11.02 -0.77
C PRO A 445 5.32 -11.13 -0.31
N THR A 446 4.39 -10.45 -0.97
CA THR A 446 2.97 -10.38 -0.63
C THR A 446 2.09 -10.83 -1.80
N ARG A 447 0.79 -11.09 -1.55
CA ARG A 447 -0.08 -11.79 -2.51
C ARG A 447 -1.46 -11.12 -2.68
N GLU A 448 -1.56 -9.79 -2.53
CA GLU A 448 -2.82 -9.03 -2.57
C GLU A 448 -3.70 -9.29 -3.81
N PRO A 449 -3.16 -9.46 -5.04
CA PRO A 449 -4.01 -9.76 -6.20
C PRO A 449 -4.87 -11.01 -6.05
N GLN A 450 -4.44 -11.99 -5.23
CA GLN A 450 -5.24 -13.18 -4.94
C GLN A 450 -6.51 -12.85 -4.16
N THR A 451 -6.46 -11.84 -3.27
CA THR A 451 -7.64 -11.37 -2.52
C THR A 451 -8.78 -10.98 -3.44
N PHE A 452 -8.50 -10.20 -4.48
CA PHE A 452 -9.52 -9.69 -5.39
C PHE A 452 -10.17 -10.79 -6.24
N LEU A 453 -9.41 -11.84 -6.56
CA LEU A 453 -9.96 -13.01 -7.25
C LEU A 453 -10.86 -13.86 -6.33
N GLU A 454 -10.57 -13.89 -5.03
CA GLU A 454 -11.43 -14.56 -4.05
C GLU A 454 -12.67 -13.70 -3.73
N PHE A 455 -12.55 -12.37 -3.64
CA PHE A 455 -13.69 -11.46 -3.49
C PHE A 455 -14.70 -11.62 -4.64
N ALA A 456 -14.21 -11.73 -5.87
CA ALA A 456 -15.05 -11.89 -7.04
C ALA A 456 -15.97 -13.11 -6.98
N ARG A 457 -15.69 -14.09 -6.12
CA ARG A 457 -16.44 -15.34 -5.94
C ARG A 457 -17.00 -15.58 -4.54
N ALA A 458 -16.66 -14.72 -3.58
CA ALA A 458 -17.19 -14.83 -2.22
C ALA A 458 -18.72 -14.75 -2.24
N GLY A 459 -19.38 -15.71 -1.61
CA GLY A 459 -20.84 -15.80 -1.58
C GLY A 459 -21.49 -15.08 -0.39
N ASN A 460 -20.68 -14.72 0.63
CA ASN A 460 -21.15 -14.11 1.86
C ASN A 460 -20.03 -13.35 2.57
N VAL A 461 -20.38 -12.58 3.61
CA VAL A 461 -19.45 -11.76 4.40
C VAL A 461 -18.35 -12.59 5.11
N VAL A 462 -18.59 -13.85 5.42
CA VAL A 462 -17.60 -14.74 6.08
C VAL A 462 -16.50 -15.15 5.08
N GLU A 463 -16.90 -15.57 3.89
CA GLU A 463 -15.95 -15.89 2.81
C GLU A 463 -15.13 -14.67 2.39
N PHE A 464 -15.76 -13.50 2.34
CA PHE A 464 -15.05 -12.23 2.13
C PHE A 464 -13.96 -11.99 3.18
N GLY A 465 -14.30 -12.13 4.48
CA GLY A 465 -13.34 -12.00 5.58
C GLY A 465 -12.21 -13.03 5.49
N GLN A 466 -12.50 -14.27 5.05
CA GLN A 466 -11.47 -15.30 4.83
C GLN A 466 -10.52 -14.95 3.69
N ALA A 467 -11.00 -14.32 2.63
CA ALA A 467 -10.16 -13.89 1.50
C ALA A 467 -9.13 -12.81 1.90
N LEU A 468 -9.42 -12.02 2.94
CA LEU A 468 -8.49 -11.01 3.47
C LEU A 468 -7.19 -11.59 4.04
N ARG A 469 -7.08 -12.91 4.23
CA ARG A 469 -5.81 -13.56 4.61
C ARG A 469 -4.68 -13.33 3.60
N TRP A 470 -4.99 -12.98 2.38
CA TRP A 470 -4.03 -12.66 1.33
C TRP A 470 -3.74 -11.17 1.21
N PHE A 471 -4.55 -10.31 1.84
CA PHE A 471 -4.32 -8.86 1.89
C PHE A 471 -3.41 -8.54 3.07
N THR A 472 -2.13 -8.77 2.88
CA THR A 472 -1.14 -8.81 3.96
C THR A 472 -0.43 -7.48 4.15
N PHE A 473 -0.38 -6.66 3.10
CA PHE A 473 0.23 -5.35 3.17
C PHE A 473 -0.72 -4.29 2.58
N GLY A 474 -0.62 -3.06 3.04
CA GLY A 474 -1.57 -2.02 2.67
C GLY A 474 -2.81 -2.08 3.56
N SER A 475 -2.81 -1.33 4.63
CA SER A 475 -3.89 -1.33 5.61
C SER A 475 -5.16 -0.70 5.06
N GLN A 476 -6.29 -1.43 5.15
CA GLN A 476 -7.60 -0.98 4.69
C GLN A 476 -8.69 -1.29 5.71
N ASN A 477 -9.68 -0.39 5.79
CA ASN A 477 -10.98 -0.62 6.41
C ASN A 477 -11.95 -1.12 5.34
N TRP A 478 -12.37 -2.37 5.41
CA TRP A 478 -13.28 -2.98 4.45
C TRP A 478 -14.71 -2.99 4.96
N ALA A 479 -15.66 -2.56 4.14
CA ALA A 479 -17.07 -2.84 4.31
C ALA A 479 -17.52 -3.89 3.33
N CYS A 480 -18.40 -4.79 3.74
CA CYS A 480 -19.12 -5.64 2.81
C CYS A 480 -20.55 -5.89 3.27
N VAL A 481 -21.42 -6.15 2.28
CA VAL A 481 -22.82 -6.51 2.49
C VAL A 481 -23.17 -7.68 1.59
N ASP A 482 -23.99 -8.63 2.05
CA ASP A 482 -24.39 -9.80 1.27
C ASP A 482 -25.90 -9.91 1.02
N ALA A 483 -26.27 -10.76 0.07
CA ALA A 483 -27.65 -10.99 -0.33
C ALA A 483 -28.48 -11.70 0.75
N ASP A 484 -27.85 -12.25 1.79
CA ASP A 484 -28.54 -12.87 2.92
C ASP A 484 -28.91 -11.84 4.01
N GLY A 485 -28.55 -10.57 3.80
CA GLY A 485 -28.93 -9.45 4.66
C GLY A 485 -27.84 -9.04 5.64
N ASN A 486 -26.67 -9.65 5.59
CA ASN A 486 -25.57 -9.33 6.49
C ASN A 486 -24.80 -8.08 6.06
N ILE A 487 -24.29 -7.35 7.04
CA ILE A 487 -23.31 -6.29 6.88
C ILE A 487 -22.09 -6.60 7.75
N ALA A 488 -20.89 -6.27 7.28
CA ALA A 488 -19.68 -6.49 8.04
C ALA A 488 -18.64 -5.42 7.79
N TYR A 489 -17.73 -5.26 8.78
CA TYR A 489 -16.51 -4.50 8.71
C TYR A 489 -15.32 -5.40 9.05
N PHE A 490 -14.20 -5.15 8.37
CA PHE A 490 -12.92 -5.80 8.66
C PHE A 490 -11.77 -4.83 8.51
N THR A 491 -10.80 -4.93 9.42
CA THR A 491 -9.46 -4.38 9.22
C THR A 491 -8.59 -5.40 8.48
N SER A 492 -7.79 -4.97 7.52
CA SER A 492 -6.80 -5.82 6.85
C SER A 492 -5.38 -5.29 7.00
N GLY A 493 -4.42 -6.15 6.72
CA GLY A 493 -3.00 -5.91 6.85
C GLY A 493 -2.36 -6.82 7.91
N GLU A 494 -1.04 -6.91 7.90
CA GLU A 494 -0.26 -7.59 8.93
C GLU A 494 0.38 -6.55 9.82
N LEU A 495 -0.12 -6.42 11.06
CA LEU A 495 0.42 -5.50 12.06
C LEU A 495 1.57 -6.18 12.81
N PRO A 496 2.83 -5.72 12.67
CA PRO A 496 3.95 -6.29 13.39
C PRO A 496 3.88 -5.99 14.89
N LEU A 497 4.19 -6.98 15.71
CA LEU A 497 4.35 -6.80 17.15
C LEU A 497 5.77 -6.34 17.46
N ARG A 498 5.90 -5.36 18.37
CA ARG A 498 7.16 -4.73 18.76
C ARG A 498 7.54 -5.13 20.18
N GLU A 499 8.83 -5.39 20.44
CA GLU A 499 9.33 -5.86 21.74
C GLU A 499 8.93 -4.96 22.91
N ASP A 500 9.03 -3.66 22.75
CA ASP A 500 8.74 -2.67 23.78
C ASP A 500 7.24 -2.43 24.00
N LEU A 501 6.40 -2.89 23.07
CA LEU A 501 4.95 -2.71 23.08
C LEU A 501 4.17 -4.01 23.29
N GLU A 502 4.82 -5.18 23.21
CA GLU A 502 4.16 -6.48 23.39
C GLU A 502 3.51 -6.62 24.77
N THR A 503 4.16 -6.09 25.80
CA THR A 503 3.70 -6.22 27.17
C THR A 503 2.91 -4.98 27.60
N LEU A 504 1.63 -5.17 27.87
CA LEU A 504 0.79 -4.12 28.46
C LEU A 504 1.39 -3.65 29.80
N GLY A 505 1.52 -2.35 29.95
CA GLY A 505 1.99 -1.75 31.20
C GLY A 505 3.49 -1.43 31.27
N ARG A 506 4.27 -1.60 30.20
CA ARG A 506 5.63 -1.06 30.17
C ARG A 506 5.58 0.46 30.06
N PRO A 507 6.10 1.20 31.05
CA PRO A 507 6.08 2.67 31.04
C PRO A 507 7.12 3.28 30.09
N ASP A 508 8.03 2.46 29.55
CA ASP A 508 9.22 2.85 28.78
C ASP A 508 9.15 2.49 27.29
N GLY A 509 8.01 1.95 26.81
CA GLY A 509 7.81 1.69 25.39
C GLY A 509 7.73 2.98 24.57
N ALA A 510 8.34 2.99 23.38
CA ALA A 510 8.26 4.12 22.46
C ALA A 510 7.07 3.95 21.50
N PRO A 511 6.30 5.03 21.20
CA PRO A 511 5.34 4.97 20.12
C PRO A 511 5.99 4.50 18.82
N PRO A 512 5.31 3.71 17.99
CA PRO A 512 5.92 3.20 16.77
C PRO A 512 6.26 4.30 15.76
N TRP A 513 5.53 5.42 15.76
CA TRP A 513 5.86 6.60 14.96
C TRP A 513 7.15 7.36 15.38
N MET A 514 7.80 6.97 16.47
CA MET A 514 9.08 7.58 16.85
C MET A 514 10.25 6.92 16.13
N ILE A 515 11.21 7.74 15.68
CA ILE A 515 12.51 7.19 15.25
C ILE A 515 13.13 6.40 16.40
N ARG A 516 13.49 5.16 16.14
CA ARG A 516 13.97 4.15 17.09
C ARG A 516 15.48 3.98 17.01
N ASP A 517 16.11 3.50 18.08
CA ASP A 517 17.53 3.14 18.08
C ASP A 517 17.73 1.80 17.37
N GLY A 518 18.51 1.79 16.29
CA GLY A 518 18.76 0.60 15.47
C GLY A 518 19.82 -0.34 16.03
N THR A 519 20.44 -0.03 17.20
CA THR A 519 21.48 -0.85 17.82
C THR A 519 20.95 -1.92 18.79
N HIS A 520 19.65 -1.95 19.03
CA HIS A 520 18.96 -2.80 20.00
C HIS A 520 19.19 -2.41 21.47
N ARG A 521 19.76 -1.24 21.73
CA ARG A 521 19.98 -0.76 23.10
C ARG A 521 18.68 -0.63 23.91
N PHE A 522 17.55 -0.31 23.25
CA PHE A 522 16.23 -0.13 23.86
C PHE A 522 15.26 -1.28 23.61
N ARG A 523 15.70 -2.35 22.95
CA ARG A 523 14.87 -3.54 22.69
C ARG A 523 13.51 -3.18 22.02
N ASN A 524 13.56 -2.45 20.94
CA ASN A 524 12.40 -1.93 20.22
C ASN A 524 12.26 -2.48 18.79
N GLU A 525 12.76 -3.70 18.59
CA GLU A 525 12.67 -4.39 17.29
C GLU A 525 11.27 -5.00 17.05
N TRP A 526 10.98 -5.33 15.79
CA TRP A 526 9.87 -6.23 15.50
C TRP A 526 10.20 -7.64 16.01
N LEU A 527 9.24 -8.24 16.69
CA LEU A 527 9.43 -9.57 17.26
C LEU A 527 9.65 -10.63 16.17
N PRO A 528 10.63 -11.53 16.36
CA PRO A 528 10.78 -12.67 15.46
C PRO A 528 9.53 -13.56 15.51
N VAL A 529 9.15 -14.13 14.36
CA VAL A 529 7.97 -15.00 14.28
C VAL A 529 8.09 -16.20 15.23
N ARG A 530 7.10 -16.36 16.09
CA ARG A 530 6.94 -17.52 17.00
C ARG A 530 5.91 -18.49 16.42
N THR A 531 4.80 -17.95 15.92
CA THR A 531 3.70 -18.74 15.36
C THR A 531 3.21 -18.09 14.06
N ARG A 532 3.54 -18.73 12.94
CA ARG A 532 3.10 -18.23 11.63
C ARG A 532 1.62 -18.53 11.40
N GLN A 533 0.86 -17.51 11.06
CA GLN A 533 -0.56 -17.65 10.70
C GLN A 533 -0.72 -18.10 9.24
N PRO A 534 -1.83 -18.79 8.89
CA PRO A 534 -2.10 -19.17 7.50
C PRO A 534 -2.11 -17.96 6.57
N GLY A 535 -1.34 -18.02 5.48
CA GLY A 535 -1.22 -16.92 4.52
C GLY A 535 -0.35 -15.75 4.95
N GLN A 536 0.24 -15.76 6.14
CA GLN A 536 1.12 -14.70 6.62
C GLN A 536 2.33 -14.52 5.71
N ALA A 537 2.60 -13.26 5.32
CA ALA A 537 3.72 -12.87 4.49
C ALA A 537 4.92 -12.40 5.32
N LEU A 538 4.70 -11.58 6.34
CA LEU A 538 5.75 -11.02 7.19
C LEU A 538 6.54 -12.11 7.91
N PRO A 539 7.89 -12.03 7.93
CA PRO A 539 8.74 -12.96 8.69
C PRO A 539 8.89 -12.57 10.17
N TYR A 540 7.92 -11.83 10.71
CA TYR A 540 7.86 -11.33 12.07
C TYR A 540 6.57 -11.76 12.74
N GLU A 541 6.52 -11.68 14.08
CA GLU A 541 5.27 -11.89 14.81
C GLU A 541 4.29 -10.77 14.49
N ILE A 542 3.04 -11.14 14.23
CA ILE A 542 1.98 -10.18 13.90
C ILE A 542 0.83 -10.31 14.89
N LEU A 543 0.03 -9.26 15.01
CA LEU A 543 -1.24 -9.34 15.72
C LEU A 543 -2.10 -10.44 15.09
N PRO A 544 -2.65 -11.39 15.89
CA PRO A 544 -3.55 -12.41 15.39
C PRO A 544 -4.75 -11.80 14.63
N ARG A 545 -5.12 -12.39 13.49
CA ARG A 545 -6.19 -11.85 12.65
C ARG A 545 -7.54 -11.78 13.32
N ASP A 546 -7.82 -12.71 14.22
CA ASP A 546 -9.03 -12.73 15.05
C ASP A 546 -9.01 -11.66 16.15
N GLU A 547 -7.85 -11.05 16.41
CA GLU A 547 -7.69 -9.89 17.27
C GLU A 547 -7.71 -8.56 16.49
N MET A 548 -7.68 -8.59 15.15
CA MET A 548 -7.84 -7.37 14.33
C MET A 548 -9.29 -6.87 14.41
N PRO A 549 -9.53 -5.56 14.43
CA PRO A 549 -10.88 -5.00 14.49
C PRO A 549 -11.78 -5.53 13.38
N HIS A 550 -12.91 -6.10 13.76
CA HIS A 550 -13.97 -6.56 12.85
C HIS A 550 -15.32 -6.59 13.55
N VAL A 551 -16.40 -6.49 12.78
CA VAL A 551 -17.77 -6.66 13.30
C VAL A 551 -18.68 -7.25 12.23
N TYR A 552 -19.60 -8.11 12.68
CA TYR A 552 -20.70 -8.68 11.90
C TYR A 552 -22.03 -8.22 12.50
N ASN A 553 -22.93 -7.71 11.65
CA ASN A 553 -24.30 -7.36 12.02
C ASN A 553 -24.40 -6.57 13.34
N PRO A 554 -23.76 -5.41 13.47
CA PRO A 554 -23.79 -4.65 14.70
C PRO A 554 -25.24 -4.30 15.09
N PRO A 555 -25.54 -4.21 16.40
CA PRO A 555 -26.91 -3.98 16.88
C PRO A 555 -27.50 -2.65 16.39
N GLU A 556 -26.68 -1.65 16.11
CA GLU A 556 -27.07 -0.37 15.51
C GLU A 556 -27.67 -0.55 14.11
N GLY A 557 -27.25 -1.58 13.38
CA GLY A 557 -27.67 -1.90 12.03
C GLY A 557 -26.99 -1.09 10.94
N PHE A 558 -25.90 -0.42 11.26
CA PHE A 558 -25.04 0.25 10.29
C PHE A 558 -23.59 0.26 10.78
N VAL A 559 -22.68 0.45 9.83
CA VAL A 559 -21.25 0.72 10.07
C VAL A 559 -20.82 1.82 9.11
N VAL A 560 -20.00 2.75 9.58
CA VAL A 560 -19.46 3.85 8.78
C VAL A 560 -17.97 4.02 9.06
N ASN A 561 -17.22 4.45 8.05
CA ASN A 561 -15.84 4.81 8.21
C ASN A 561 -15.45 5.90 7.21
N ALA A 562 -14.68 6.88 7.68
CA ALA A 562 -14.13 8.00 6.90
C ALA A 562 -12.62 8.12 7.11
N ASN A 563 -11.89 7.01 7.05
CA ASN A 563 -10.46 6.88 7.34
C ASN A 563 -10.08 7.09 8.83
N ASN A 564 -11.07 7.19 9.70
CA ASN A 564 -10.84 7.32 11.13
C ASN A 564 -10.37 5.99 11.74
N ASP A 565 -9.75 6.10 12.92
CA ASP A 565 -9.49 4.96 13.80
C ASP A 565 -10.81 4.18 14.05
N PRO A 566 -10.88 2.90 13.68
CA PRO A 566 -12.12 2.15 13.76
C PRO A 566 -12.57 1.85 15.18
N VAL A 567 -11.70 1.91 16.18
CA VAL A 567 -11.93 1.45 17.56
C VAL A 567 -11.72 2.54 18.62
N GLY A 568 -11.21 3.71 18.22
CA GLY A 568 -11.06 4.87 19.11
C GLY A 568 -9.91 4.78 20.10
N VAL A 569 -8.83 4.08 19.75
CA VAL A 569 -7.66 3.98 20.66
C VAL A 569 -6.90 5.29 20.79
N THR A 570 -7.01 6.19 19.81
CA THR A 570 -6.39 7.52 19.81
C THR A 570 -7.30 8.62 20.33
N LEU A 571 -8.58 8.37 20.56
CA LEU A 571 -9.56 9.37 21.02
C LEU A 571 -9.23 9.97 22.40
N GLY A 572 -8.48 9.26 23.24
CA GLY A 572 -7.96 9.75 24.52
C GLY A 572 -6.71 10.61 24.39
N ASN A 573 -6.23 10.88 23.18
CA ASN A 573 -4.92 11.45 22.89
C ASN A 573 -3.77 10.68 23.53
N ASP A 574 -3.97 9.40 23.79
CA ASP A 574 -2.92 8.50 24.19
C ASP A 574 -2.37 7.80 22.95
N PRO A 575 -1.21 8.20 22.42
CA PRO A 575 -0.59 7.56 21.25
C PRO A 575 -0.20 6.11 21.51
N LEU A 576 -0.37 5.62 22.73
CA LEU A 576 -0.16 4.25 23.16
C LEU A 576 -1.44 3.59 23.69
N GLY A 577 -2.59 4.11 23.37
CA GLY A 577 -3.88 3.72 23.93
C GLY A 577 -4.17 2.21 23.93
N TRP A 578 -3.67 1.48 22.97
CA TRP A 578 -3.78 0.03 22.92
C TRP A 578 -2.41 -0.64 22.77
N ARG A 579 -1.76 -0.93 23.86
CA ARG A 579 -0.34 -1.28 23.92
C ARG A 579 0.08 -2.61 23.29
N ARG A 580 -0.78 -3.59 23.15
CA ARG A 580 -0.41 -4.86 22.51
C ARG A 580 -0.18 -4.73 21.01
N ALA A 581 -0.91 -3.81 20.40
CA ALA A 581 -0.79 -3.48 18.99
C ALA A 581 -0.54 -2.00 18.80
N THR A 582 -0.01 -1.36 19.81
CA THR A 582 -0.05 0.05 19.91
C THR A 582 0.68 0.83 18.91
N GLY A 583 0.10 1.92 18.67
CA GLY A 583 0.28 2.63 17.47
C GLY A 583 -0.36 1.92 16.29
N ALA A 584 -1.24 0.96 16.58
CA ALA A 584 -2.02 0.33 15.55
C ALA A 584 -2.63 1.37 14.62
N PHE A 585 -3.07 2.48 15.19
CA PHE A 585 -3.74 3.55 14.44
C PHE A 585 -3.08 4.89 14.76
N THR A 586 -2.29 5.40 13.83
CA THR A 586 -1.86 6.79 13.78
C THR A 586 -2.88 7.57 12.97
N THR A 587 -3.44 8.60 13.51
CA THR A 587 -4.41 9.46 12.79
C THR A 587 -3.73 10.53 11.99
#